data_ee7cf20e0346ded54716650ab8cd188e
#
_entry.id   ee7cf20e0346ded54716650ab8cd188e
#
_cell.length_a   1.000
_cell.length_b   1.000
_cell.length_c   1.000
_cell.angle_alpha   90.00
_cell.angle_beta   90.00
_cell.angle_gamma   90.00
#
_symmetry.space_group_name_H-M   'P 1'
#
loop_
_entity.id
_entity.type
_entity.pdbx_description
1 polymer ?
#
loop_
_entity_poly.entity_id
_entity_poly.type
_entity_poly.pdbx_seq_one_letter_code
_entity_poly.pdbx_strand_id
1 'polypeptide(L)'
;MMEKIKQGDTYELKTSFTQEQVNAFADCSLDNNPIHINPEYAAKTPFGKPIVHGFFAGAVFSRVFGTMWPGEGTIYMSQQMSFRSPVFVGRNYVAKFEVIEVNEEKHRGLIRTTLIDEQTGKEVITGEAKLMHSDR
;
A
#
# COMPACT_ATOMS: atom_id res chain seq x y z
N MET A 1 -13.23 -13.31 -9.51
CA MET A 1 -13.79 -12.38 -10.50
C MET A 1 -13.70 -10.96 -9.99
N MET A 2 -13.29 -10.05 -10.82
CA MET A 2 -13.14 -8.67 -10.34
C MET A 2 -14.49 -7.95 -10.29
N GLU A 3 -14.65 -7.10 -9.29
CA GLU A 3 -15.86 -6.31 -9.14
C GLU A 3 -15.85 -5.15 -10.12
N LYS A 4 -17.03 -4.79 -10.60
CA LYS A 4 -17.21 -3.60 -11.43
C LYS A 4 -17.14 -2.38 -10.52
N ILE A 5 -16.26 -1.45 -10.82
CA ILE A 5 -16.11 -0.22 -10.05
C ILE A 5 -16.73 0.95 -10.79
N LYS A 6 -17.10 1.99 -10.06
CA LYS A 6 -17.61 3.23 -10.62
C LYS A 6 -17.09 4.41 -9.81
N GLN A 7 -17.12 5.57 -10.42
CA GLN A 7 -16.63 6.79 -9.79
C GLN A 7 -17.28 7.01 -8.43
N GLY A 8 -16.49 7.32 -7.43
CA GLY A 8 -16.94 7.55 -6.07
C GLY A 8 -16.95 6.33 -5.18
N ASP A 9 -16.77 5.12 -5.74
CA ASP A 9 -16.68 3.92 -4.92
C ASP A 9 -15.45 3.98 -4.04
N THR A 10 -15.56 3.41 -2.83
CA THR A 10 -14.47 3.38 -1.86
C THR A 10 -14.27 1.97 -1.32
N TYR A 11 -13.06 1.73 -0.82
CA TYR A 11 -12.73 0.48 -0.16
C TYR A 11 -11.71 0.76 0.93
N GLU A 12 -11.75 0.00 2.01
CA GLU A 12 -10.79 0.14 3.12
C GLU A 12 -10.32 -1.22 3.59
N LEU A 13 -9.07 -1.27 4.01
CA LEU A 13 -8.48 -2.46 4.62
C LEU A 13 -7.65 -2.04 5.82
N LYS A 14 -7.94 -2.61 6.98
CA LYS A 14 -7.08 -2.44 8.15
C LYS A 14 -5.90 -3.40 8.02
N THR A 15 -4.72 -2.92 8.33
CA THR A 15 -3.50 -3.70 8.18
C THR A 15 -2.45 -3.27 9.20
N SER A 16 -1.48 -4.13 9.40
CA SER A 16 -0.30 -3.85 10.22
C SER A 16 0.86 -4.67 9.68
N PHE A 17 2.06 -4.37 10.14
CA PHE A 17 3.28 -5.04 9.65
C PHE A 17 4.06 -5.56 10.84
N THR A 18 4.48 -6.83 10.78
CA THR A 18 5.32 -7.43 11.81
C THR A 18 6.78 -7.32 11.42
N GLN A 19 7.67 -7.38 12.41
CA GLN A 19 9.10 -7.42 12.13
C GLN A 19 9.47 -8.64 11.29
N GLU A 20 8.80 -9.76 11.53
CA GLU A 20 9.02 -10.98 10.78
C GLU A 20 8.71 -10.79 9.29
N GLN A 21 7.61 -10.09 8.98
CA GLN A 21 7.26 -9.77 7.60
C GLN A 21 8.28 -8.82 6.96
N VAL A 22 8.73 -7.83 7.71
CA VAL A 22 9.75 -6.88 7.22
C VAL A 22 11.05 -7.61 6.92
N ASN A 23 11.46 -8.53 7.81
CA ASN A 23 12.66 -9.33 7.58
C ASN A 23 12.51 -10.21 6.34
N ALA A 24 11.34 -10.79 6.13
CA ALA A 24 11.07 -11.61 4.94
C ALA A 24 11.13 -10.77 3.67
N PHE A 25 10.59 -9.56 3.71
CA PHE A 25 10.68 -8.64 2.56
C PHE A 25 12.13 -8.25 2.27
N ALA A 26 12.90 -7.94 3.31
CA ALA A 26 14.33 -7.62 3.16
C ALA A 26 15.08 -8.78 2.51
N ASP A 27 14.75 -9.99 2.90
CA ASP A 27 15.40 -11.20 2.41
C ASP A 27 15.08 -11.47 0.95
N CYS A 28 13.81 -11.36 0.56
CA CYS A 28 13.43 -11.65 -0.82
C CYS A 28 13.73 -10.50 -1.79
N SER A 29 13.70 -9.25 -1.32
CA SER A 29 13.99 -8.08 -2.17
C SER A 29 15.46 -7.73 -2.20
N LEU A 30 16.25 -8.27 -1.24
CA LEU A 30 17.66 -7.92 -1.00
C LEU A 30 17.85 -6.49 -0.52
N ASP A 31 16.77 -5.84 -0.08
CA ASP A 31 16.84 -4.51 0.53
C ASP A 31 17.11 -4.67 2.02
N ASN A 32 18.38 -4.81 2.35
CA ASN A 32 18.87 -5.10 3.70
C ASN A 32 19.30 -3.84 4.45
N ASN A 33 18.75 -2.70 4.11
CA ASN A 33 19.07 -1.47 4.82
C ASN A 33 18.82 -1.68 6.31
N PRO A 34 19.83 -1.49 7.18
CA PRO A 34 19.69 -1.81 8.60
C PRO A 34 18.60 -1.01 9.32
N ILE A 35 18.13 0.10 8.76
CA ILE A 35 17.02 0.86 9.34
C ILE A 35 15.75 0.02 9.46
N HIS A 36 15.62 -1.03 8.66
CA HIS A 36 14.44 -1.89 8.67
C HIS A 36 14.59 -3.11 9.58
N ILE A 37 15.80 -3.61 9.74
CA ILE A 37 16.02 -4.94 10.33
C ILE A 37 16.89 -4.95 11.60
N ASN A 38 17.57 -3.85 11.91
CA ASN A 38 18.48 -3.80 13.04
C ASN A 38 17.97 -2.78 14.08
N PRO A 39 17.39 -3.26 15.21
CA PRO A 39 16.86 -2.36 16.24
C PRO A 39 17.89 -1.41 16.85
N GLU A 40 19.14 -1.88 17.02
CA GLU A 40 20.20 -1.05 17.60
C GLU A 40 20.58 0.08 16.66
N TYR A 41 20.68 -0.23 15.38
CA TYR A 41 20.94 0.78 14.35
C TYR A 41 19.78 1.79 14.31
N ALA A 42 18.55 1.30 14.28
CA ALA A 42 17.35 2.15 14.18
C ALA A 42 17.22 3.06 15.39
N ALA A 43 17.58 2.59 16.58
CA ALA A 43 17.52 3.39 17.80
C ALA A 43 18.40 4.64 17.73
N LYS A 44 19.42 4.63 16.92
CA LYS A 44 20.36 5.76 16.76
C LYS A 44 19.91 6.72 15.66
N THR A 45 18.79 6.43 14.99
CA THR A 45 18.23 7.28 13.95
C THR A 45 17.11 8.13 14.54
N PRO A 46 16.67 9.19 13.82
CA PRO A 46 15.54 10.00 14.29
C PRO A 46 14.24 9.19 14.46
N PHE A 47 14.14 8.02 13.82
CA PHE A 47 12.95 7.17 13.94
C PHE A 47 12.89 6.40 15.25
N GLY A 48 14.03 6.10 15.85
CA GLY A 48 14.11 5.45 17.16
C GLY A 48 13.86 3.95 17.18
N LYS A 49 13.32 3.39 16.10
CA LYS A 49 12.99 1.96 15.96
C LYS A 49 12.89 1.60 14.48
N PRO A 50 12.92 0.30 14.14
CA PRO A 50 12.83 -0.10 12.74
C PRO A 50 11.57 0.38 12.06
N ILE A 51 11.72 0.77 10.79
CA ILE A 51 10.60 1.19 9.95
C ILE A 51 10.39 0.16 8.85
N VAL A 52 9.16 0.12 8.35
CA VAL A 52 8.77 -0.76 7.24
C VAL A 52 9.27 -0.15 5.93
N HIS A 53 9.78 -0.99 5.03
CA HIS A 53 10.17 -0.53 3.70
C HIS A 53 8.98 0.16 3.04
N GLY A 54 9.21 1.31 2.41
CA GLY A 54 8.13 2.00 1.71
C GLY A 54 7.46 1.12 0.68
N PHE A 55 8.25 0.38 -0.10
CA PHE A 55 7.71 -0.52 -1.12
C PHE A 55 6.97 -1.71 -0.54
N PHE A 56 7.33 -2.17 0.66
CA PHE A 56 6.57 -3.21 1.31
C PHE A 56 5.22 -2.66 1.79
N ALA A 57 5.23 -1.50 2.43
CA ALA A 57 3.98 -0.86 2.87
C ALA A 57 3.07 -0.59 1.67
N GLY A 58 3.63 -0.11 0.56
CA GLY A 58 2.88 0.13 -0.67
C GLY A 58 2.37 -1.14 -1.34
N ALA A 59 2.99 -2.28 -1.05
CA ALA A 59 2.54 -3.56 -1.59
C ALA A 59 1.13 -3.93 -1.12
N VAL A 60 0.66 -3.31 -0.04
CA VAL A 60 -0.73 -3.49 0.42
C VAL A 60 -1.72 -3.06 -0.66
N PHE A 61 -1.40 -2.01 -1.41
CA PHE A 61 -2.27 -1.58 -2.51
C PHE A 61 -2.37 -2.67 -3.57
N SER A 62 -1.25 -3.28 -3.92
CA SER A 62 -1.23 -4.39 -4.88
C SER A 62 -2.04 -5.59 -4.38
N ARG A 63 -1.89 -5.92 -3.09
CA ARG A 63 -2.66 -7.01 -2.48
C ARG A 63 -4.16 -6.77 -2.64
N VAL A 64 -4.60 -5.55 -2.32
CA VAL A 64 -6.03 -5.22 -2.40
C VAL A 64 -6.51 -5.32 -3.84
N PHE A 65 -5.82 -4.68 -4.78
CA PHE A 65 -6.27 -4.67 -6.17
C PHE A 65 -6.32 -6.05 -6.79
N GLY A 66 -5.36 -6.91 -6.47
CA GLY A 66 -5.25 -8.21 -7.10
C GLY A 66 -6.09 -9.29 -6.46
N THR A 67 -6.41 -9.16 -5.16
CA THR A 67 -7.03 -10.26 -4.44
C THR A 67 -8.33 -9.90 -3.75
N MET A 68 -8.64 -8.61 -3.56
CA MET A 68 -9.77 -8.19 -2.74
C MET A 68 -10.72 -7.25 -3.48
N TRP A 69 -10.20 -6.14 -4.04
CA TRP A 69 -11.04 -5.12 -4.66
C TRP A 69 -10.22 -4.29 -5.65
N PRO A 70 -10.56 -4.20 -6.92
CA PRO A 70 -11.65 -4.91 -7.61
C PRO A 70 -11.49 -6.43 -7.62
N GLY A 71 -10.29 -6.95 -7.39
CA GLY A 71 -10.04 -8.37 -7.23
C GLY A 71 -9.40 -9.02 -8.45
N GLU A 72 -9.49 -10.33 -8.47
CA GLU A 72 -8.85 -11.15 -9.50
C GLU A 72 -9.26 -10.71 -10.90
N GLY A 73 -8.28 -10.58 -11.77
CA GLY A 73 -8.49 -10.09 -13.14
C GLY A 73 -8.04 -8.64 -13.33
N THR A 74 -7.82 -7.93 -12.23
CA THR A 74 -7.32 -6.56 -12.29
C THR A 74 -5.88 -6.54 -12.81
N ILE A 75 -5.61 -5.63 -13.73
CA ILE A 75 -4.25 -5.40 -14.23
C ILE A 75 -3.76 -4.08 -13.64
N TYR A 76 -2.66 -4.14 -12.94
CA TYR A 76 -2.05 -2.98 -12.29
C TYR A 76 -1.19 -2.26 -13.33
N MET A 77 -1.62 -1.10 -13.78
CA MET A 77 -0.94 -0.40 -14.86
C MET A 77 0.13 0.55 -14.37
N SER A 78 -0.17 1.30 -13.31
CA SER A 78 0.80 2.25 -12.77
C SER A 78 0.44 2.61 -11.34
N GLN A 79 1.45 3.09 -10.61
CA GLN A 79 1.28 3.56 -9.24
C GLN A 79 2.22 4.74 -9.02
N GLN A 80 1.66 5.85 -8.58
CA GLN A 80 2.44 6.94 -8.02
C GLN A 80 2.30 6.85 -6.51
N MET A 81 3.40 7.01 -5.77
CA MET A 81 3.38 7.02 -4.30
C MET A 81 4.31 8.09 -3.78
N SER A 82 3.87 8.77 -2.73
CA SER A 82 4.71 9.67 -1.95
C SER A 82 4.77 9.12 -0.53
N PHE A 83 5.97 8.92 -0.02
CA PHE A 83 6.20 8.43 1.35
C PHE A 83 6.34 9.64 2.25
N ARG A 84 5.26 9.97 2.94
CA ARG A 84 5.18 11.23 3.69
C ARG A 84 5.66 11.10 5.13
N SER A 85 5.58 9.91 5.68
CA SER A 85 6.02 9.63 7.05
C SER A 85 6.42 8.16 7.15
N PRO A 86 7.27 7.80 8.11
CA PRO A 86 7.66 6.41 8.27
C PRO A 86 6.48 5.54 8.68
N VAL A 87 6.52 4.28 8.26
CA VAL A 87 5.56 3.25 8.66
C VAL A 87 6.28 2.37 9.68
N PHE A 88 5.67 2.20 10.85
CA PHE A 88 6.30 1.48 11.95
C PHE A 88 5.75 0.06 12.10
N VAL A 89 6.64 -0.84 12.49
CA VAL A 89 6.28 -2.21 12.82
C VAL A 89 5.33 -2.21 14.03
N GLY A 90 4.31 -3.06 13.99
CA GLY A 90 3.39 -3.26 15.11
C GLY A 90 2.32 -2.19 15.27
N ARG A 91 2.32 -1.20 14.39
CA ARG A 91 1.33 -0.12 14.43
C ARG A 91 0.20 -0.44 13.46
N ASN A 92 -1.00 0.01 13.78
CA ASN A 92 -2.17 -0.25 12.94
C ASN A 92 -2.36 0.86 11.91
N TYR A 93 -2.64 0.46 10.66
CA TYR A 93 -2.87 1.37 9.55
C TYR A 93 -4.15 1.01 8.83
N VAL A 94 -4.70 1.97 8.10
CA VAL A 94 -5.85 1.75 7.22
C VAL A 94 -5.44 2.13 5.82
N ALA A 95 -5.57 1.18 4.90
CA ALA A 95 -5.40 1.46 3.48
C ALA A 95 -6.75 1.88 2.93
N LYS A 96 -6.80 3.07 2.33
CA LYS A 96 -8.04 3.63 1.77
C LYS A 96 -7.92 3.80 0.27
N PHE A 97 -9.00 3.51 -0.41
CA PHE A 97 -9.09 3.54 -1.87
C PHE A 97 -10.34 4.29 -2.27
N GLU A 98 -10.20 5.16 -3.26
CA GLU A 98 -11.34 5.89 -3.80
C GLU A 98 -11.22 5.94 -5.31
N VAL A 99 -12.28 5.53 -6.02
CA VAL A 99 -12.33 5.59 -7.48
C VAL A 99 -12.56 7.04 -7.90
N ILE A 100 -11.55 7.65 -8.49
CA ILE A 100 -11.57 9.04 -8.92
C ILE A 100 -12.25 9.16 -10.27
N GLU A 101 -11.97 8.21 -11.16
CA GLU A 101 -12.39 8.29 -12.55
C GLU A 101 -12.44 6.88 -13.14
N VAL A 102 -13.41 6.64 -14.01
CA VAL A 102 -13.53 5.37 -14.73
C VAL A 102 -13.72 5.68 -16.20
N ASN A 103 -12.96 4.99 -17.06
CA ASN A 103 -13.15 5.00 -18.49
C ASN A 103 -13.71 3.65 -18.88
N GLU A 104 -15.03 3.57 -19.05
CA GLU A 104 -15.68 2.29 -19.32
C GLU A 104 -15.31 1.73 -20.69
N GLU A 105 -15.09 2.59 -21.65
CA GLU A 105 -14.74 2.18 -23.00
C GLU A 105 -13.42 1.43 -23.03
N LYS A 106 -12.45 1.88 -22.24
CA LYS A 106 -11.11 1.27 -22.16
C LYS A 106 -10.97 0.31 -20.98
N HIS A 107 -12.01 0.13 -20.19
CA HIS A 107 -12.00 -0.69 -18.97
C HIS A 107 -10.89 -0.28 -18.00
N ARG A 108 -10.75 1.04 -17.76
CA ARG A 108 -9.71 1.58 -16.91
C ARG A 108 -10.29 2.39 -15.76
N GLY A 109 -9.58 2.37 -14.64
CA GLY A 109 -9.92 3.19 -13.49
C GLY A 109 -8.71 3.89 -12.92
N LEU A 110 -8.93 5.11 -12.40
CA LEU A 110 -7.96 5.87 -11.64
C LEU A 110 -8.40 5.83 -10.18
N ILE A 111 -7.53 5.33 -9.31
CA ILE A 111 -7.86 5.08 -7.91
C ILE A 111 -6.90 5.87 -7.03
N ARG A 112 -7.46 6.67 -6.11
CA ARG A 112 -6.63 7.30 -5.07
C ARG A 112 -6.29 6.22 -4.04
N THR A 113 -5.00 6.12 -3.69
CA THR A 113 -4.51 5.15 -2.73
C THR A 113 -3.85 5.88 -1.57
N THR A 114 -4.24 5.55 -0.35
CA THR A 114 -3.72 6.21 0.84
C THR A 114 -3.51 5.17 1.94
N LEU A 115 -2.39 5.29 2.65
CA LEU A 115 -2.17 4.52 3.88
C LEU A 115 -2.19 5.51 5.02
N ILE A 116 -3.04 5.25 6.02
CA ILE A 116 -3.30 6.18 7.12
C ILE A 116 -2.96 5.50 8.43
N ASP A 117 -2.26 6.22 9.32
CA ASP A 117 -2.00 5.77 10.67
C ASP A 117 -3.33 5.83 11.42
N GLU A 118 -3.82 4.66 11.86
CA GLU A 118 -5.13 4.57 12.51
C GLU A 118 -5.20 5.40 13.80
N GLN A 119 -4.08 5.45 14.53
CA GLN A 119 -4.04 6.13 15.81
C GLN A 119 -4.06 7.66 15.68
N THR A 120 -3.34 8.20 14.71
CA THR A 120 -3.17 9.65 14.57
C THR A 120 -4.02 10.25 13.45
N GLY A 121 -4.50 9.43 12.53
CA GLY A 121 -5.19 9.89 11.33
C GLY A 121 -4.26 10.45 10.27
N LYS A 122 -2.96 10.36 10.46
CA LYS A 122 -1.97 10.92 9.54
C LYS A 122 -1.82 10.06 8.30
N GLU A 123 -1.83 10.69 7.14
CA GLU A 123 -1.58 10.02 5.87
C GLU A 123 -0.07 9.78 5.73
N VAL A 124 0.35 8.53 5.81
CA VAL A 124 1.78 8.18 5.74
C VAL A 124 2.23 7.88 4.31
N ILE A 125 1.34 7.37 3.47
CA ILE A 125 1.58 7.19 2.04
C ILE A 125 0.38 7.75 1.29
N THR A 126 0.63 8.53 0.25
CA THR A 126 -0.43 9.03 -0.63
C THR A 126 -0.05 8.72 -2.07
N GLY A 127 -1.04 8.51 -2.92
CA GLY A 127 -0.76 8.27 -4.33
C GLY A 127 -1.98 7.97 -5.16
N GLU A 128 -1.71 7.56 -6.39
CA GLU A 128 -2.76 7.21 -7.36
C GLU A 128 -2.32 6.02 -8.18
N ALA A 129 -3.27 5.15 -8.47
CA ALA A 129 -3.06 3.95 -9.27
C ALA A 129 -3.94 3.98 -10.50
N LYS A 130 -3.41 3.46 -11.60
CA LYS A 130 -4.21 3.19 -12.80
C LYS A 130 -4.36 1.69 -12.92
N LEU A 131 -5.61 1.25 -13.03
CA LEU A 131 -5.95 -0.16 -13.18
C LEU A 131 -6.63 -0.39 -14.51
N MET A 132 -6.47 -1.58 -15.04
CA MET A 132 -7.25 -2.02 -16.18
C MET A 132 -7.99 -3.28 -15.81
N HIS A 133 -9.24 -3.31 -16.23
CA HIS A 133 -10.11 -4.44 -16.07
C HIS A 133 -9.91 -5.35 -17.26
N SER A 134 -9.38 -6.53 -17.05
CA SER A 134 -9.18 -7.45 -18.15
C SER A 134 -10.46 -8.18 -18.58
N ASP A 135 -11.49 -8.02 -17.80
CA ASP A 135 -12.77 -8.63 -18.12
C ASP A 135 -13.42 -7.98 -19.31
N ARG A 136 -14.07 -8.77 -20.07
CA ARG A 136 -14.72 -8.31 -21.33
C ARG A 136 -16.19 -8.67 -21.32
#